data_9dc2cc1b2fb0a05a1b72e6b27cbbdacb
#
_entry.id   9dc2cc1b2fb0a05a1b72e6b27cbbdacb
#
_cell.length_a   1.000
_cell.length_b   1.000
_cell.length_c   1.000
_cell.angle_alpha   90.00
_cell.angle_beta   90.00
_cell.angle_gamma   90.00
#
_symmetry.space_group_name_H-M   'P 1'
#
loop_
_entity.id
_entity.type
_entity.pdbx_description
1 polymer ?
#
loop_
_entity_poly.entity_id
_entity_poly.type
_entity_poly.pdbx_seq_one_letter_code
_entity_poly.pdbx_strand_id
1 'polypeptide(L)'
;PNGISLDAVDEACSIANRGRQVELPTAVGFCMYIRRDCLTEVGLFDVAAFGKGYGEENDFCMRAAAIGWKHVLACDTFVYHVGETSFGKNSNHRTTGWEVLIKRHPDYPELVQQHIQADKAASARLAVAAALYKAASKPVILLITHALGGGTDRHVKDLIDESDQCANFILLDPTETGIQLSVPQIKGLSTIIFQPTEVLILVELLKSFGVSRCHIHHWIGNEMDICKLIDSLGVPFDLTIHDYYSICPRINLVRPTENDYCGEPGPGECNTCITDLSTQGITDITEWRNRNLWMFNEAKRVICPSEDSKRRIMLYYPHARLMVAPHQFVEEDLWSVKVPQLKKGDRMRIVVLGAIAKGKGLEKL
;
A
#
# COMPACT_ATOMS: atom_id res chain seq x y z
N PRO A 1 6.41 -17.25 -2.73
CA PRO A 1 5.06 -17.00 -2.23
C PRO A 1 5.00 -17.41 -0.77
N ASN A 2 4.80 -16.49 0.16
CA ASN A 2 4.83 -16.75 1.60
C ASN A 2 3.62 -17.59 2.00
N GLY A 3 3.82 -18.90 2.13
CA GLY A 3 2.77 -19.84 2.55
C GLY A 3 1.73 -20.22 1.46
N ILE A 4 1.78 -19.63 0.26
CA ILE A 4 0.94 -20.02 -0.87
C ILE A 4 1.67 -21.06 -1.70
N SER A 5 1.04 -22.20 -1.99
CA SER A 5 1.64 -23.24 -2.81
C SER A 5 1.80 -22.80 -4.27
N LEU A 6 2.78 -23.37 -4.98
CA LEU A 6 2.97 -23.08 -6.40
C LEU A 6 1.76 -23.50 -7.23
N ASP A 7 1.14 -24.62 -6.88
CA ASP A 7 -0.07 -25.13 -7.54
C ASP A 7 -1.24 -24.14 -7.40
N ALA A 8 -1.41 -23.53 -6.22
CA ALA A 8 -2.45 -22.52 -6.01
C ALA A 8 -2.21 -21.25 -6.84
N VAL A 9 -0.94 -20.85 -7.04
CA VAL A 9 -0.61 -19.72 -7.91
C VAL A 9 -0.88 -20.05 -9.36
N ASP A 10 -0.50 -21.26 -9.82
CA ASP A 10 -0.76 -21.72 -11.19
C ASP A 10 -2.26 -21.79 -11.49
N GLU A 11 -3.04 -22.39 -10.60
CA GLU A 11 -4.49 -22.44 -10.70
C GLU A 11 -5.11 -21.03 -10.75
N ALA A 12 -4.66 -20.13 -9.88
CA ALA A 12 -5.12 -18.74 -9.87
C ALA A 12 -4.79 -18.01 -11.18
N CYS A 13 -3.59 -18.20 -11.74
CA CYS A 13 -3.21 -17.65 -13.04
C CYS A 13 -4.12 -18.16 -14.15
N SER A 14 -4.31 -19.48 -14.21
CA SER A 14 -5.12 -20.16 -15.23
C SER A 14 -6.60 -19.72 -15.19
N ILE A 15 -7.18 -19.59 -13.99
CA ILE A 15 -8.58 -19.19 -13.83
C ILE A 15 -8.77 -17.69 -14.10
N ALA A 16 -7.94 -16.85 -13.49
CA ALA A 16 -8.14 -15.40 -13.52
C ALA A 16 -7.80 -14.75 -14.86
N ASN A 17 -6.89 -15.34 -15.63
CA ASN A 17 -6.37 -14.74 -16.84
C ASN A 17 -6.51 -15.63 -18.10
N ARG A 18 -7.46 -16.53 -18.13
CA ARG A 18 -7.64 -17.49 -19.23
C ARG A 18 -7.60 -16.81 -20.61
N GLY A 19 -6.59 -17.18 -21.43
CA GLY A 19 -6.39 -16.63 -22.77
C GLY A 19 -5.93 -15.17 -22.82
N ARG A 20 -5.67 -14.55 -21.67
CA ARG A 20 -5.22 -13.17 -21.61
C ARG A 20 -3.75 -13.06 -21.96
N GLN A 21 -3.44 -12.10 -22.81
CA GLN A 21 -2.07 -11.81 -23.24
C GLN A 21 -1.74 -10.35 -23.02
N VAL A 22 -0.48 -10.06 -22.67
CA VAL A 22 0.07 -8.70 -22.53
C VAL A 22 1.31 -8.59 -23.39
N GLU A 23 1.33 -7.59 -24.28
CA GLU A 23 2.46 -7.35 -25.16
C GLU A 23 3.69 -6.88 -24.34
N LEU A 24 4.84 -7.47 -24.63
CA LEU A 24 6.14 -7.21 -24.01
C LEU A 24 7.13 -6.63 -25.02
N PRO A 25 8.11 -5.81 -24.62
CA PRO A 25 9.19 -5.40 -25.50
C PRO A 25 10.10 -6.58 -25.91
N THR A 26 10.42 -7.45 -24.93
CA THR A 26 11.19 -8.68 -25.13
C THR A 26 10.71 -9.75 -24.17
N ALA A 27 10.91 -11.02 -24.50
CA ALA A 27 10.68 -12.16 -23.61
C ALA A 27 11.95 -12.47 -22.80
N VAL A 28 11.82 -13.29 -21.75
CA VAL A 28 12.92 -13.73 -20.90
C VAL A 28 13.23 -15.19 -21.19
N GLY A 29 14.51 -15.51 -21.43
CA GLY A 29 14.96 -16.78 -21.96
C GLY A 29 14.73 -18.02 -21.08
N PHE A 30 14.38 -17.87 -19.78
CA PHE A 30 14.18 -19.03 -18.89
C PHE A 30 12.93 -19.85 -19.26
N CYS A 31 11.90 -19.23 -19.85
CA CYS A 31 10.72 -19.92 -20.38
C CYS A 31 10.14 -19.11 -21.55
N MET A 32 10.60 -19.41 -22.75
CA MET A 32 10.25 -18.70 -23.96
C MET A 32 9.79 -19.68 -25.04
N TYR A 33 8.51 -19.61 -25.42
CA TYR A 33 7.99 -20.34 -26.58
C TYR A 33 8.19 -19.49 -27.83
N ILE A 34 8.85 -20.06 -28.87
CA ILE A 34 9.09 -19.37 -30.14
C ILE A 34 8.46 -20.18 -31.25
N ARG A 35 7.65 -19.53 -32.09
CA ARG A 35 7.08 -20.17 -33.27
C ARG A 35 8.18 -20.55 -34.27
N ARG A 36 8.01 -21.68 -34.94
CA ARG A 36 9.00 -22.19 -35.90
C ARG A 36 9.20 -21.27 -37.10
N ASP A 37 8.13 -20.63 -37.58
CA ASP A 37 8.21 -19.67 -38.66
C ASP A 37 9.00 -18.40 -38.24
N CYS A 38 8.82 -17.91 -37.03
CA CYS A 38 9.64 -16.82 -36.48
C CYS A 38 11.14 -17.18 -36.47
N LEU A 39 11.50 -18.39 -36.03
CA LEU A 39 12.90 -18.86 -36.06
C LEU A 39 13.43 -18.95 -37.50
N THR A 40 12.58 -19.29 -38.45
CA THR A 40 12.97 -19.38 -39.86
C THR A 40 13.25 -18.00 -40.46
N GLU A 41 12.45 -16.99 -40.11
CA GLU A 41 12.57 -15.64 -40.63
C GLU A 41 13.66 -14.81 -39.93
N VAL A 42 13.78 -14.92 -38.59
CA VAL A 42 14.70 -14.13 -37.75
C VAL A 42 16.09 -14.78 -37.65
N GLY A 43 16.14 -16.09 -37.78
CA GLY A 43 17.32 -16.90 -37.47
C GLY A 43 17.40 -17.31 -35.99
N LEU A 44 18.55 -17.82 -35.60
CA LEU A 44 18.79 -18.31 -34.25
C LEU A 44 19.36 -17.20 -33.32
N PHE A 45 19.58 -17.52 -32.06
CA PHE A 45 20.32 -16.70 -31.13
C PHE A 45 21.78 -16.54 -31.59
N ASP A 46 22.31 -15.33 -31.49
CA ASP A 46 23.70 -15.04 -31.91
C ASP A 46 24.70 -15.39 -30.79
N VAL A 47 25.02 -16.68 -30.69
CA VAL A 47 25.99 -17.20 -29.71
C VAL A 47 27.39 -16.62 -29.93
N ALA A 48 27.76 -16.25 -31.17
CA ALA A 48 29.06 -15.67 -31.46
C ALA A 48 29.25 -14.29 -30.83
N ALA A 49 28.19 -13.49 -30.79
CA ALA A 49 28.22 -12.14 -30.23
C ALA A 49 28.01 -12.13 -28.71
N PHE A 50 27.12 -13.00 -28.18
CA PHE A 50 26.69 -12.98 -26.76
C PHE A 50 27.35 -14.07 -25.90
N GLY A 51 28.01 -15.07 -26.50
CA GLY A 51 28.66 -16.14 -25.76
C GLY A 51 27.70 -17.08 -25.07
N LYS A 52 27.84 -17.28 -23.75
CA LYS A 52 27.09 -18.25 -22.97
C LYS A 52 25.88 -17.67 -22.25
N GLY A 53 25.35 -16.52 -22.65
CA GLY A 53 24.16 -15.98 -22.06
C GLY A 53 24.20 -14.49 -21.71
N TYR A 54 23.02 -13.94 -21.41
CA TYR A 54 22.73 -12.54 -21.11
C TYR A 54 22.71 -11.60 -22.33
N GLY A 55 21.54 -11.47 -22.92
CA GLY A 55 21.21 -10.51 -23.96
C GLY A 55 20.89 -11.14 -25.32
N GLU A 56 21.21 -12.41 -25.53
CA GLU A 56 20.94 -13.13 -26.78
C GLU A 56 19.44 -13.26 -27.05
N GLU A 57 18.63 -13.51 -26.02
CA GLU A 57 17.17 -13.54 -26.14
C GLU A 57 16.59 -12.15 -26.41
N ASN A 58 17.18 -11.12 -25.81
CA ASN A 58 16.73 -9.74 -26.03
C ASN A 58 17.08 -9.29 -27.45
N ASP A 59 18.29 -9.60 -27.96
CA ASP A 59 18.69 -9.35 -29.35
C ASP A 59 17.77 -10.08 -30.33
N PHE A 60 17.46 -11.35 -30.06
CA PHE A 60 16.51 -12.10 -30.89
C PHE A 60 15.14 -11.43 -30.93
N CYS A 61 14.61 -11.03 -29.76
CA CYS A 61 13.34 -10.32 -29.67
C CYS A 61 13.35 -9.00 -30.45
N MET A 62 14.40 -8.21 -30.32
CA MET A 62 14.52 -6.93 -31.04
C MET A 62 14.60 -7.14 -32.56
N ARG A 63 15.32 -8.16 -33.04
CA ARG A 63 15.35 -8.52 -34.48
C ARG A 63 13.99 -9.00 -34.96
N ALA A 64 13.29 -9.80 -34.17
CA ALA A 64 11.95 -10.28 -34.46
C ALA A 64 10.95 -9.11 -34.54
N ALA A 65 10.98 -8.20 -33.58
CA ALA A 65 10.12 -7.01 -33.56
C ALA A 65 10.35 -6.10 -34.80
N ALA A 66 11.60 -5.96 -35.24
CA ALA A 66 11.95 -5.16 -36.41
C ALA A 66 11.30 -5.64 -37.73
N ILE A 67 10.87 -6.89 -37.80
CA ILE A 67 10.16 -7.48 -38.96
C ILE A 67 8.68 -7.79 -38.65
N GLY A 68 8.14 -7.26 -37.52
CA GLY A 68 6.72 -7.29 -37.22
C GLY A 68 6.23 -8.39 -36.29
N TRP A 69 7.13 -9.24 -35.76
CA TRP A 69 6.77 -10.20 -34.72
C TRP A 69 6.47 -9.51 -33.39
N LYS A 70 5.57 -10.09 -32.61
CA LYS A 70 5.16 -9.58 -31.30
C LYS A 70 5.55 -10.57 -30.21
N HIS A 71 5.94 -10.04 -29.07
CA HIS A 71 6.21 -10.81 -27.86
C HIS A 71 5.07 -10.60 -26.89
N VAL A 72 4.56 -11.69 -26.30
CA VAL A 72 3.43 -11.61 -25.37
C VAL A 72 3.73 -12.44 -24.11
N LEU A 73 3.31 -11.90 -22.98
CA LEU A 73 3.18 -12.64 -21.74
C LEU A 73 1.85 -13.42 -21.78
N ALA A 74 1.91 -14.74 -21.68
CA ALA A 74 0.74 -15.58 -21.42
C ALA A 74 0.38 -15.46 -19.94
N CYS A 75 -0.63 -14.61 -19.63
CA CYS A 75 -0.96 -14.29 -18.24
C CYS A 75 -1.65 -15.44 -17.48
N ASP A 76 -2.14 -16.44 -18.19
CA ASP A 76 -2.78 -17.64 -17.65
C ASP A 76 -1.80 -18.80 -17.38
N THR A 77 -0.51 -18.57 -17.59
CA THR A 77 0.53 -19.58 -17.41
C THR A 77 1.52 -19.13 -16.35
N PHE A 78 1.71 -19.94 -15.32
CA PHE A 78 2.68 -19.68 -14.26
C PHE A 78 3.91 -20.56 -14.41
N VAL A 79 5.09 -19.97 -14.33
CA VAL A 79 6.36 -20.69 -14.33
C VAL A 79 7.23 -20.23 -13.16
N TYR A 80 7.56 -21.15 -12.28
CA TYR A 80 8.46 -20.87 -11.17
C TYR A 80 9.91 -21.01 -11.59
N HIS A 81 10.70 -19.96 -11.37
CA HIS A 81 12.12 -19.93 -11.72
C HIS A 81 12.99 -19.57 -10.53
N VAL A 82 13.99 -20.41 -10.24
CA VAL A 82 15.01 -20.13 -9.25
C VAL A 82 16.19 -19.47 -9.96
N GLY A 83 16.28 -18.14 -9.87
CA GLY A 83 17.34 -17.38 -10.52
C GLY A 83 18.74 -17.71 -10.01
N GLU A 84 19.76 -17.38 -10.82
CA GLU A 84 21.21 -17.46 -10.51
C GLU A 84 21.81 -18.88 -10.31
N THR A 85 21.03 -19.94 -10.56
CA THR A 85 21.53 -21.33 -10.40
C THR A 85 22.46 -21.77 -11.53
N SER A 86 22.30 -21.24 -12.77
CA SER A 86 23.03 -21.73 -13.95
C SER A 86 24.38 -21.06 -14.16
N PHE A 87 24.58 -19.80 -13.77
CA PHE A 87 25.79 -19.02 -14.13
C PHE A 87 26.54 -18.40 -12.95
N GLY A 88 26.06 -18.58 -11.72
CA GLY A 88 26.65 -17.95 -10.54
C GLY A 88 26.67 -16.40 -10.59
N LYS A 89 27.33 -15.77 -9.62
CA LYS A 89 27.44 -14.30 -9.52
C LYS A 89 28.53 -13.70 -10.46
N ASN A 90 28.84 -14.30 -11.61
CA ASN A 90 29.84 -13.79 -12.52
C ASN A 90 29.35 -12.54 -13.26
N SER A 91 29.74 -11.37 -12.77
CA SER A 91 29.36 -10.05 -13.27
C SER A 91 29.88 -9.75 -14.71
N ASN A 92 31.00 -10.34 -15.14
CA ASN A 92 31.63 -9.99 -16.40
C ASN A 92 30.80 -10.34 -17.65
N HIS A 93 30.11 -11.47 -17.65
CA HIS A 93 29.29 -11.86 -18.81
C HIS A 93 28.05 -10.95 -18.98
N ARG A 94 27.46 -10.49 -17.89
CA ARG A 94 26.32 -9.52 -17.94
C ARG A 94 26.76 -8.21 -18.58
N THR A 95 27.92 -7.67 -18.22
CA THR A 95 28.42 -6.39 -18.73
C THR A 95 28.70 -6.48 -20.23
N THR A 96 29.35 -7.53 -20.67
CA THR A 96 29.70 -7.70 -22.09
C THR A 96 28.47 -7.91 -22.97
N GLY A 97 27.51 -8.76 -22.54
CA GLY A 97 26.26 -8.99 -23.28
C GLY A 97 25.42 -7.70 -23.38
N TRP A 98 25.35 -6.92 -22.30
CA TRP A 98 24.65 -5.64 -22.28
C TRP A 98 25.27 -4.63 -23.27
N GLU A 99 26.60 -4.49 -23.29
CA GLU A 99 27.29 -3.58 -24.23
C GLU A 99 26.99 -3.93 -25.69
N VAL A 100 27.03 -5.23 -26.02
CA VAL A 100 26.69 -5.71 -27.38
C VAL A 100 25.22 -5.40 -27.71
N LEU A 101 24.29 -5.65 -26.77
CA LEU A 101 22.87 -5.41 -26.96
C LEU A 101 22.59 -3.92 -27.24
N ILE A 102 23.10 -3.01 -26.41
CA ILE A 102 22.89 -1.56 -26.57
C ILE A 102 23.53 -1.02 -27.85
N LYS A 103 24.68 -1.54 -28.23
CA LYS A 103 25.32 -1.15 -29.49
C LYS A 103 24.47 -1.53 -30.71
N ARG A 104 23.75 -2.67 -30.66
CA ARG A 104 22.89 -3.14 -31.74
C ARG A 104 21.51 -2.49 -31.70
N HIS A 105 20.99 -2.27 -30.51
CA HIS A 105 19.63 -1.78 -30.25
C HIS A 105 19.67 -0.60 -29.27
N PRO A 106 20.09 0.61 -29.74
CA PRO A 106 20.25 1.77 -28.86
C PRO A 106 18.98 2.19 -28.13
N ASP A 107 17.81 1.95 -28.71
CA ASP A 107 16.50 2.32 -28.17
C ASP A 107 15.97 1.31 -27.14
N TYR A 108 16.63 0.16 -26.96
CA TYR A 108 16.18 -0.91 -26.05
C TYR A 108 16.00 -0.46 -24.60
N PRO A 109 16.91 0.31 -23.98
CA PRO A 109 16.73 0.76 -22.59
C PRO A 109 15.47 1.63 -22.41
N GLU A 110 15.23 2.53 -23.34
CA GLU A 110 14.06 3.40 -23.31
C GLU A 110 12.76 2.60 -23.48
N LEU A 111 12.74 1.66 -24.40
CA LEU A 111 11.60 0.76 -24.65
C LEU A 111 11.25 -0.05 -23.36
N VAL A 112 12.25 -0.57 -22.68
CA VAL A 112 12.06 -1.30 -21.40
C VAL A 112 11.57 -0.36 -20.32
N GLN A 113 12.14 0.83 -20.19
CA GLN A 113 11.72 1.82 -19.20
C GLN A 113 10.26 2.25 -19.38
N GLN A 114 9.85 2.52 -20.61
CA GLN A 114 8.46 2.84 -20.95
C GLN A 114 7.52 1.68 -20.62
N HIS A 115 7.93 0.44 -20.89
CA HIS A 115 7.14 -0.75 -20.54
C HIS A 115 6.97 -0.90 -19.03
N ILE A 116 8.06 -0.70 -18.25
CA ILE A 116 8.01 -0.76 -16.77
C ILE A 116 7.06 0.31 -16.22
N GLN A 117 7.16 1.53 -16.74
CA GLN A 117 6.29 2.64 -16.30
C GLN A 117 4.82 2.42 -16.66
N ALA A 118 4.55 1.88 -17.85
CA ALA A 118 3.19 1.60 -18.30
C ALA A 118 2.53 0.43 -17.57
N ASP A 119 3.31 -0.48 -17.00
CA ASP A 119 2.89 -1.67 -16.24
C ASP A 119 1.63 -2.38 -16.77
N LYS A 120 1.61 -2.67 -18.06
CA LYS A 120 0.44 -3.26 -18.76
C LYS A 120 -0.05 -4.59 -18.15
N ALA A 121 0.79 -5.27 -17.38
CA ALA A 121 0.44 -6.52 -16.71
C ALA A 121 -0.16 -6.34 -15.30
N ALA A 122 -0.24 -5.11 -14.77
CA ALA A 122 -0.74 -4.84 -13.42
C ALA A 122 -2.12 -5.44 -13.17
N SER A 123 -3.06 -5.22 -14.08
CA SER A 123 -4.43 -5.75 -13.94
C SER A 123 -4.50 -7.29 -14.01
N ALA A 124 -3.58 -7.94 -14.75
CA ALA A 124 -3.48 -9.40 -14.75
C ALA A 124 -2.94 -9.92 -13.40
N ARG A 125 -1.93 -9.27 -12.84
CA ARG A 125 -1.40 -9.62 -11.51
C ARG A 125 -2.43 -9.42 -10.40
N LEU A 126 -3.22 -8.33 -10.45
CA LEU A 126 -4.31 -8.12 -9.49
C LEU A 126 -5.42 -9.16 -9.60
N ALA A 127 -5.75 -9.60 -10.81
CA ALA A 127 -6.72 -10.67 -11.02
C ALA A 127 -6.28 -11.99 -10.36
N VAL A 128 -4.98 -12.32 -10.45
CA VAL A 128 -4.39 -13.46 -9.73
C VAL A 128 -4.49 -13.27 -8.21
N ALA A 129 -4.14 -12.09 -7.71
CA ALA A 129 -4.26 -11.79 -6.28
C ALA A 129 -5.70 -11.93 -5.77
N ALA A 130 -6.67 -11.44 -6.53
CA ALA A 130 -8.10 -11.58 -6.21
C ALA A 130 -8.53 -13.05 -6.19
N ALA A 131 -8.07 -13.85 -7.15
CA ALA A 131 -8.35 -15.30 -7.20
C ALA A 131 -7.77 -16.03 -5.98
N LEU A 132 -6.52 -15.68 -5.58
CA LEU A 132 -5.88 -16.24 -4.39
C LEU A 132 -6.63 -15.86 -3.10
N TYR A 133 -7.12 -14.62 -2.98
CA TYR A 133 -7.90 -14.19 -1.82
C TYR A 133 -9.25 -14.93 -1.75
N LYS A 134 -9.92 -15.12 -2.88
CA LYS A 134 -11.15 -15.94 -2.94
C LYS A 134 -10.90 -17.40 -2.54
N ALA A 135 -9.82 -18.00 -3.04
CA ALA A 135 -9.46 -19.38 -2.72
C ALA A 135 -9.12 -19.57 -1.23
N ALA A 136 -8.55 -18.54 -0.57
CA ALA A 136 -8.22 -18.59 0.84
C ALA A 136 -9.47 -18.62 1.76
N SER A 137 -10.66 -18.30 1.24
CA SER A 137 -11.94 -18.30 1.99
C SER A 137 -11.91 -17.48 3.28
N LYS A 138 -11.02 -16.49 3.37
CA LYS A 138 -10.93 -15.53 4.48
C LYS A 138 -11.70 -14.25 4.13
N PRO A 139 -12.29 -13.54 5.09
CA PRO A 139 -12.87 -12.21 4.83
C PRO A 139 -11.80 -11.28 4.28
N VAL A 140 -12.15 -10.47 3.29
CA VAL A 140 -11.29 -9.43 2.74
C VAL A 140 -11.68 -8.09 3.32
N ILE A 141 -10.73 -7.43 3.97
CA ILE A 141 -10.92 -6.16 4.65
C ILE A 141 -10.13 -5.06 3.91
N LEU A 142 -10.84 -4.01 3.54
CA LEU A 142 -10.24 -2.80 2.99
C LEU A 142 -9.80 -1.89 4.13
N LEU A 143 -8.51 -1.62 4.27
CA LEU A 143 -7.95 -0.65 5.20
C LEU A 143 -7.72 0.68 4.48
N ILE A 144 -8.21 1.78 5.05
CA ILE A 144 -8.01 3.15 4.54
C ILE A 144 -7.17 3.91 5.57
N THR A 145 -6.03 4.42 5.14
CA THR A 145 -5.08 5.09 6.04
C THR A 145 -4.42 6.30 5.37
N HIS A 146 -3.45 6.90 6.02
CA HIS A 146 -2.61 7.98 5.48
C HIS A 146 -1.18 7.50 5.22
N ALA A 147 -0.42 8.24 4.42
CA ALA A 147 0.98 7.95 4.08
C ALA A 147 2.01 8.69 4.95
N LEU A 148 1.62 9.19 6.13
CA LEU A 148 2.50 10.01 6.99
C LEU A 148 3.40 9.19 7.91
N GLY A 149 3.24 7.87 7.93
CA GLY A 149 3.97 6.99 8.84
C GLY A 149 3.53 7.15 10.31
N GLY A 150 4.41 6.78 11.24
CA GLY A 150 4.16 6.97 12.67
C GLY A 150 3.32 5.87 13.32
N GLY A 151 2.56 6.24 14.37
CA GLY A 151 1.79 5.27 15.16
C GLY A 151 0.68 4.58 14.40
N THR A 152 0.00 5.31 13.51
CA THR A 152 -1.07 4.75 12.67
C THR A 152 -0.53 3.68 11.71
N ASP A 153 0.56 3.99 11.01
CA ASP A 153 1.21 3.04 10.10
C ASP A 153 1.69 1.78 10.83
N ARG A 154 2.28 1.95 12.01
CA ARG A 154 2.69 0.82 12.85
C ARG A 154 1.50 -0.04 13.26
N HIS A 155 0.42 0.59 13.75
CA HIS A 155 -0.78 -0.13 14.15
C HIS A 155 -1.42 -0.90 12.99
N VAL A 156 -1.49 -0.30 11.79
CA VAL A 156 -2.01 -0.97 10.59
C VAL A 156 -1.16 -2.19 10.22
N LYS A 157 0.18 -2.06 10.29
CA LYS A 157 1.09 -3.19 10.03
C LYS A 157 0.91 -4.31 11.06
N ASP A 158 0.92 -3.97 12.35
CA ASP A 158 0.74 -4.94 13.43
C ASP A 158 -0.63 -5.64 13.29
N LEU A 159 -1.71 -4.92 12.93
CA LEU A 159 -3.02 -5.49 12.66
C LEU A 159 -3.00 -6.51 11.51
N ILE A 160 -2.33 -6.19 10.41
CA ILE A 160 -2.19 -7.09 9.26
C ILE A 160 -1.40 -8.35 9.66
N ASP A 161 -0.26 -8.16 10.32
CA ASP A 161 0.64 -9.26 10.70
C ASP A 161 -0.02 -10.22 11.72
N GLU A 162 -0.69 -9.68 12.73
CA GLU A 162 -1.35 -10.48 13.78
C GLU A 162 -2.62 -11.17 13.27
N SER A 163 -3.29 -10.60 12.27
CA SER A 163 -4.54 -11.13 11.72
C SER A 163 -4.36 -11.92 10.41
N ASP A 164 -3.14 -12.17 9.96
CA ASP A 164 -2.83 -12.82 8.68
C ASP A 164 -3.53 -14.19 8.52
N GLN A 165 -3.70 -14.93 9.62
CA GLN A 165 -4.39 -16.22 9.60
C GLN A 165 -5.92 -16.09 9.52
N CYS A 166 -6.49 -14.94 9.86
CA CYS A 166 -7.93 -14.73 10.01
C CYS A 166 -8.56 -13.92 8.89
N ALA A 167 -7.81 -13.05 8.22
CA ALA A 167 -8.31 -12.14 7.20
C ALA A 167 -7.27 -11.85 6.11
N ASN A 168 -7.78 -11.45 4.96
CA ASN A 168 -6.99 -10.87 3.87
C ASN A 168 -7.18 -9.35 3.86
N PHE A 169 -6.13 -8.60 3.54
CA PHE A 169 -6.16 -7.15 3.60
C PHE A 169 -5.81 -6.50 2.26
N ILE A 170 -6.53 -5.45 1.94
CA ILE A 170 -6.20 -4.49 0.89
C ILE A 170 -5.98 -3.14 1.58
N LEU A 171 -4.93 -2.44 1.22
CA LEU A 171 -4.59 -1.13 1.80
C LEU A 171 -4.77 -0.04 0.76
N LEU A 172 -5.46 1.05 1.14
CA LEU A 172 -5.54 2.29 0.41
C LEU A 172 -4.89 3.41 1.19
N ASP A 173 -3.91 4.05 0.60
CA ASP A 173 -3.22 5.21 1.16
C ASP A 173 -3.00 6.29 0.09
N PRO A 174 -3.05 7.59 0.46
CA PRO A 174 -2.83 8.67 -0.47
C PRO A 174 -1.36 8.77 -0.86
N THR A 175 -1.11 9.20 -2.09
CA THR A 175 0.21 9.56 -2.61
C THR A 175 0.16 10.98 -3.20
N GLU A 176 1.29 11.51 -3.64
CA GLU A 176 1.34 12.81 -4.34
C GLU A 176 0.56 12.81 -5.66
N THR A 177 0.36 11.65 -6.27
CA THR A 177 -0.25 11.51 -7.60
C THR A 177 -1.62 10.86 -7.61
N GLY A 178 -2.15 10.46 -6.44
CA GLY A 178 -3.46 9.79 -6.34
C GLY A 178 -3.58 8.89 -5.11
N ILE A 179 -4.38 7.86 -5.21
CA ILE A 179 -4.62 6.88 -4.15
C ILE A 179 -3.99 5.56 -4.54
N GLN A 180 -3.05 5.10 -3.74
CA GLN A 180 -2.36 3.83 -3.94
C GLN A 180 -3.16 2.68 -3.35
N LEU A 181 -3.35 1.63 -4.15
CA LEU A 181 -3.83 0.34 -3.69
C LEU A 181 -2.67 -0.65 -3.59
N SER A 182 -2.57 -1.31 -2.45
CA SER A 182 -1.62 -2.40 -2.23
C SER A 182 -2.28 -3.63 -1.62
N VAL A 183 -1.66 -4.80 -1.83
CA VAL A 183 -2.10 -6.10 -1.31
C VAL A 183 -0.96 -6.65 -0.45
N PRO A 184 -0.87 -6.24 0.82
CA PRO A 184 0.35 -6.37 1.63
C PRO A 184 0.78 -7.82 1.90
N GLN A 185 -0.15 -8.77 1.89
CA GLN A 185 0.12 -10.18 2.15
C GLN A 185 0.66 -10.93 0.92
N ILE A 186 0.62 -10.33 -0.27
CA ILE A 186 1.18 -10.91 -1.50
C ILE A 186 2.45 -10.13 -1.88
N LYS A 187 3.59 -10.64 -1.42
CA LYS A 187 4.89 -9.99 -1.69
C LYS A 187 5.22 -9.98 -3.18
N GLY A 188 5.77 -8.86 -3.64
CA GLY A 188 6.17 -8.67 -5.04
C GLY A 188 5.04 -8.27 -5.98
N LEU A 189 3.83 -8.09 -5.46
CA LEU A 189 2.75 -7.48 -6.23
C LEU A 189 2.97 -5.96 -6.26
N SER A 190 2.99 -5.39 -7.47
CA SER A 190 3.12 -3.94 -7.66
C SER A 190 1.86 -3.23 -7.15
N THR A 191 2.05 -2.05 -6.59
CA THR A 191 0.96 -1.15 -6.21
C THR A 191 0.35 -0.51 -7.45
N ILE A 192 -0.92 -0.15 -7.38
CA ILE A 192 -1.61 0.61 -8.44
C ILE A 192 -2.10 1.93 -7.86
N ILE A 193 -1.93 3.00 -8.63
CA ILE A 193 -2.40 4.32 -8.27
C ILE A 193 -3.68 4.63 -9.05
N PHE A 194 -4.71 5.04 -8.33
CA PHE A 194 -6.00 5.51 -8.86
C PHE A 194 -6.09 7.01 -8.70
N GLN A 195 -6.67 7.68 -9.71
CA GLN A 195 -7.04 9.08 -9.56
C GLN A 195 -8.27 9.22 -8.66
N PRO A 196 -8.43 10.34 -7.94
CA PRO A 196 -9.61 10.57 -7.09
C PRO A 196 -10.95 10.42 -7.82
N THR A 197 -10.96 10.66 -9.14
CA THR A 197 -12.14 10.52 -10.01
C THR A 197 -12.47 9.08 -10.39
N GLU A 198 -11.55 8.13 -10.20
CA GLU A 198 -11.67 6.73 -10.61
C GLU A 198 -12.33 5.83 -9.56
N VAL A 199 -13.13 6.41 -8.66
CA VAL A 199 -13.81 5.67 -7.56
C VAL A 199 -14.54 4.43 -8.07
N LEU A 200 -15.28 4.53 -9.18
CA LEU A 200 -16.06 3.40 -9.68
C LEU A 200 -15.19 2.27 -10.24
N ILE A 201 -14.06 2.60 -10.87
CA ILE A 201 -13.09 1.60 -11.33
C ILE A 201 -12.48 0.87 -10.13
N LEU A 202 -12.10 1.62 -9.09
CA LEU A 202 -11.61 1.05 -7.84
C LEU A 202 -12.66 0.16 -7.17
N VAL A 203 -13.92 0.58 -7.12
CA VAL A 203 -15.04 -0.21 -6.56
C VAL A 203 -15.16 -1.57 -7.26
N GLU A 204 -15.15 -1.60 -8.58
CA GLU A 204 -15.25 -2.86 -9.34
C GLU A 204 -14.04 -3.79 -9.05
N LEU A 205 -12.85 -3.23 -8.93
CA LEU A 205 -11.67 -4.00 -8.53
C LEU A 205 -11.85 -4.56 -7.11
N LEU A 206 -12.24 -3.75 -6.14
CA LEU A 206 -12.45 -4.18 -4.74
C LEU A 206 -13.53 -5.25 -4.62
N LYS A 207 -14.62 -5.14 -5.39
CA LYS A 207 -15.64 -6.20 -5.52
C LYS A 207 -15.06 -7.49 -6.09
N SER A 208 -14.14 -7.39 -7.05
CA SER A 208 -13.48 -8.56 -7.60
C SER A 208 -12.63 -9.32 -6.58
N PHE A 209 -12.06 -8.62 -5.60
CA PHE A 209 -11.39 -9.23 -4.44
C PHE A 209 -12.36 -9.84 -3.41
N GLY A 210 -13.63 -9.48 -3.46
CA GLY A 210 -14.62 -9.90 -2.47
C GLY A 210 -14.51 -9.14 -1.15
N VAL A 211 -14.17 -7.85 -1.19
CA VAL A 211 -14.16 -6.99 0.01
C VAL A 211 -15.51 -7.11 0.72
N SER A 212 -15.47 -7.45 2.00
CA SER A 212 -16.64 -7.68 2.85
C SER A 212 -16.80 -6.67 3.97
N ARG A 213 -15.75 -5.87 4.22
CA ARG A 213 -15.72 -4.83 5.26
C ARG A 213 -14.68 -3.77 4.91
N CYS A 214 -14.94 -2.53 5.29
CA CYS A 214 -13.95 -1.46 5.32
C CYS A 214 -13.53 -1.16 6.76
N HIS A 215 -12.27 -0.71 6.95
CA HIS A 215 -11.80 -0.22 8.21
C HIS A 215 -11.01 1.07 7.97
N ILE A 216 -11.54 2.18 8.45
CA ILE A 216 -10.93 3.50 8.30
C ILE A 216 -10.02 3.73 9.50
N HIS A 217 -8.72 3.87 9.26
CA HIS A 217 -7.73 4.25 10.26
C HIS A 217 -7.43 5.75 10.21
N HIS A 218 -7.37 6.31 9.01
CA HIS A 218 -7.21 7.76 8.83
C HIS A 218 -7.57 8.16 7.39
N TRP A 219 -7.90 9.44 7.18
CA TRP A 219 -8.31 9.96 5.85
C TRP A 219 -7.60 11.26 5.46
N ILE A 220 -6.62 11.74 6.23
CA ILE A 220 -5.84 12.92 5.86
C ILE A 220 -5.07 12.66 4.56
N GLY A 221 -5.08 13.65 3.67
CA GLY A 221 -4.45 13.55 2.36
C GLY A 221 -5.21 12.71 1.33
N ASN A 222 -6.31 12.06 1.72
CA ASN A 222 -7.14 11.30 0.78
C ASN A 222 -8.13 12.23 0.08
N GLU A 223 -7.92 12.46 -1.22
CA GLU A 223 -8.77 13.30 -2.06
C GLU A 223 -9.94 12.52 -2.68
N MET A 224 -9.98 11.20 -2.55
CA MET A 224 -11.07 10.37 -3.02
C MET A 224 -12.28 10.50 -2.08
N ASP A 225 -13.47 10.50 -2.64
CA ASP A 225 -14.72 10.47 -1.87
C ASP A 225 -14.90 9.10 -1.20
N ILE A 226 -14.47 9.00 0.06
CA ILE A 226 -14.54 7.77 0.86
C ILE A 226 -16.00 7.36 1.13
N CYS A 227 -16.91 8.32 1.31
CA CYS A 227 -18.34 8.04 1.50
C CYS A 227 -18.87 7.32 0.26
N LYS A 228 -18.68 7.90 -0.91
CA LYS A 228 -19.07 7.31 -2.19
C LYS A 228 -18.43 5.94 -2.43
N LEU A 229 -17.16 5.75 -2.05
CA LEU A 229 -16.47 4.47 -2.14
C LEU A 229 -17.17 3.39 -1.32
N ILE A 230 -17.42 3.67 -0.03
CA ILE A 230 -18.05 2.72 0.90
C ILE A 230 -19.50 2.42 0.51
N ASP A 231 -20.27 3.43 0.15
CA ASP A 231 -21.66 3.28 -0.32
C ASP A 231 -21.73 2.42 -1.58
N SER A 232 -20.82 2.66 -2.53
CA SER A 232 -20.76 1.88 -3.79
C SER A 232 -20.31 0.44 -3.59
N LEU A 233 -19.51 0.18 -2.56
CA LEU A 233 -19.15 -1.18 -2.15
C LEU A 233 -20.31 -1.89 -1.45
N GLY A 234 -21.16 -1.15 -0.74
CA GLY A 234 -22.29 -1.69 0.01
C GLY A 234 -21.89 -2.58 1.19
N VAL A 235 -20.71 -2.33 1.79
CA VAL A 235 -20.20 -3.14 2.90
C VAL A 235 -20.16 -2.32 4.21
N PRO A 236 -20.28 -2.98 5.37
CA PRO A 236 -20.14 -2.31 6.65
C PRO A 236 -18.70 -1.81 6.86
N PHE A 237 -18.55 -0.74 7.66
CA PHE A 237 -17.24 -0.25 8.03
C PHE A 237 -17.08 0.02 9.52
N ASP A 238 -15.83 0.00 9.96
CA ASP A 238 -15.37 0.39 11.29
C ASP A 238 -14.44 1.61 11.18
N LEU A 239 -14.32 2.37 12.25
CA LEU A 239 -13.45 3.53 12.36
C LEU A 239 -12.53 3.37 13.57
N THR A 240 -11.22 3.53 13.43
CA THR A 240 -10.27 3.60 14.55
C THR A 240 -9.78 5.03 14.73
N ILE A 241 -9.84 5.52 15.95
CA ILE A 241 -9.36 6.86 16.33
C ILE A 241 -7.90 6.79 16.72
N HIS A 242 -7.04 7.43 15.94
CA HIS A 242 -5.60 7.55 16.21
C HIS A 242 -5.22 8.91 16.79
N ASP A 243 -6.03 9.92 16.48
CA ASP A 243 -5.85 11.30 16.91
C ASP A 243 -7.19 12.05 16.90
N TYR A 244 -7.17 13.35 16.95
CA TYR A 244 -8.38 14.18 16.99
C TYR A 244 -8.68 14.90 15.67
N TYR A 245 -8.20 14.37 14.54
CA TYR A 245 -8.42 14.97 13.22
C TYR A 245 -9.90 15.16 12.88
N SER A 246 -10.78 14.26 13.29
CA SER A 246 -12.21 14.41 13.11
C SER A 246 -12.80 15.61 13.84
N ILE A 247 -12.24 15.98 14.98
CA ILE A 247 -12.70 17.10 15.83
C ILE A 247 -12.05 18.41 15.37
N CYS A 248 -10.78 18.38 15.00
CA CYS A 248 -9.99 19.55 14.67
C CYS A 248 -8.98 19.27 13.56
N PRO A 249 -8.91 20.07 12.49
CA PRO A 249 -7.95 19.88 11.40
C PRO A 249 -6.48 20.00 11.85
N ARG A 250 -6.22 20.47 13.06
CA ARG A 250 -4.89 20.50 13.70
C ARG A 250 -4.46 19.21 14.37
N ILE A 251 -5.28 18.18 14.33
CA ILE A 251 -4.96 16.82 14.78
C ILE A 251 -4.77 16.70 16.30
N ASN A 252 -3.90 17.52 16.91
CA ASN A 252 -3.37 17.32 18.27
C ASN A 252 -4.12 18.11 19.35
N LEU A 253 -5.10 18.95 19.00
CA LEU A 253 -5.77 19.88 19.92
C LEU A 253 -4.79 20.83 20.65
N VAL A 254 -3.71 21.24 19.97
CA VAL A 254 -2.67 22.13 20.51
C VAL A 254 -2.77 23.48 19.85
N ARG A 255 -2.71 24.56 20.65
CA ARG A 255 -2.64 25.93 20.13
C ARG A 255 -1.26 26.18 19.51
N PRO A 256 -1.17 26.58 18.24
CA PRO A 256 0.12 26.68 17.56
C PRO A 256 1.02 27.78 18.11
N THR A 257 0.45 28.84 18.70
CA THR A 257 1.20 29.95 19.29
C THR A 257 1.78 29.62 20.66
N GLU A 258 1.07 28.83 21.45
CA GLU A 258 1.41 28.57 22.86
C GLU A 258 2.01 27.17 23.05
N ASN A 259 1.86 26.28 22.05
CA ASN A 259 2.21 24.86 22.12
C ASN A 259 1.58 24.09 23.30
N ASP A 260 0.47 24.60 23.82
CA ASP A 260 -0.30 23.99 24.90
C ASP A 260 -1.64 23.47 24.43
N TYR A 261 -2.23 22.56 25.21
CA TYR A 261 -3.58 22.04 24.97
C TYR A 261 -4.59 23.18 24.87
N CYS A 262 -5.41 23.18 23.83
CA CYS A 262 -6.31 24.31 23.52
C CYS A 262 -7.52 24.42 24.45
N GLY A 263 -7.78 23.41 25.31
CA GLY A 263 -8.92 23.39 26.20
C GLY A 263 -10.26 23.11 25.50
N GLU A 264 -10.24 22.80 24.20
CA GLU A 264 -11.42 22.53 23.37
C GLU A 264 -12.49 23.62 23.49
N PRO A 265 -12.17 24.89 23.15
CA PRO A 265 -13.07 26.03 23.32
C PRO A 265 -14.28 25.94 22.39
N GLY A 266 -15.17 26.93 22.51
CA GLY A 266 -16.34 27.04 21.63
C GLY A 266 -15.97 27.31 20.16
N PRO A 267 -16.96 27.13 19.22
CA PRO A 267 -16.70 27.26 17.79
C PRO A 267 -16.05 28.60 17.37
N GLY A 268 -16.42 29.71 18.00
CA GLY A 268 -15.86 31.02 17.68
C GLY A 268 -14.34 31.10 17.89
N GLU A 269 -13.82 30.64 19.04
CA GLU A 269 -12.39 30.60 19.30
C GLU A 269 -11.67 29.55 18.42
N CYS A 270 -12.33 28.42 18.14
CA CYS A 270 -11.82 27.44 17.20
C CYS A 270 -11.64 28.04 15.80
N ASN A 271 -12.63 28.79 15.30
CA ASN A 271 -12.60 29.43 13.98
C ASN A 271 -11.45 30.44 13.91
N THR A 272 -11.25 31.29 14.93
CA THR A 272 -10.08 32.17 15.02
C THR A 272 -8.78 31.36 14.93
N CYS A 273 -8.65 30.31 15.74
CA CYS A 273 -7.44 29.47 15.78
C CYS A 273 -7.11 28.83 14.43
N ILE A 274 -8.08 28.27 13.70
CA ILE A 274 -7.84 27.60 12.41
C ILE A 274 -7.62 28.60 11.26
N THR A 275 -8.11 29.85 11.40
CA THR A 275 -7.96 30.92 10.41
C THR A 275 -6.61 31.60 10.52
N ASP A 276 -6.15 31.92 11.74
CA ASP A 276 -4.87 32.60 12.01
C ASP A 276 -3.66 31.85 11.48
N LEU A 277 -3.74 30.53 11.48
CA LEU A 277 -2.75 29.66 10.86
C LEU A 277 -3.50 28.67 9.96
N SER A 278 -3.80 29.10 8.74
CA SER A 278 -4.58 28.33 7.76
C SER A 278 -4.20 26.86 7.77
N THR A 279 -5.19 26.01 8.09
CA THR A 279 -5.03 24.56 8.12
C THR A 279 -5.97 23.97 7.10
N GLN A 280 -5.42 23.47 5.99
CA GLN A 280 -6.16 22.82 4.91
C GLN A 280 -7.31 23.67 4.29
N GLY A 281 -7.21 24.99 4.32
CA GLY A 281 -8.24 25.91 3.80
C GLY A 281 -9.56 25.90 4.58
N ILE A 282 -9.60 25.30 5.77
CA ILE A 282 -10.78 25.27 6.63
C ILE A 282 -10.90 26.54 7.46
N THR A 283 -12.07 27.17 7.43
CA THR A 283 -12.37 28.39 8.18
C THR A 283 -13.50 28.24 9.19
N ASP A 284 -14.29 27.18 9.09
CA ASP A 284 -15.38 26.86 10.02
C ASP A 284 -15.22 25.47 10.63
N ILE A 285 -15.02 25.44 11.94
CA ILE A 285 -14.86 24.19 12.70
C ILE A 285 -16.15 23.35 12.73
N THR A 286 -17.31 24.00 12.67
CA THR A 286 -18.60 23.30 12.67
C THR A 286 -18.80 22.59 11.33
N GLU A 287 -18.46 23.25 10.23
CA GLU A 287 -18.47 22.62 8.91
C GLU A 287 -17.52 21.42 8.87
N TRP A 288 -16.31 21.59 9.43
CA TRP A 288 -15.33 20.50 9.52
C TRP A 288 -15.88 19.29 10.26
N ARG A 289 -16.47 19.47 11.44
CA ARG A 289 -17.06 18.40 12.24
C ARG A 289 -18.26 17.76 11.55
N ASN A 290 -19.11 18.55 10.90
CA ASN A 290 -20.26 18.06 10.14
C ASN A 290 -19.85 17.23 8.93
N ARG A 291 -18.75 17.60 8.24
CA ARG A 291 -18.20 16.82 7.13
C ARG A 291 -17.80 15.41 7.55
N ASN A 292 -17.35 15.25 8.80
CA ASN A 292 -16.93 13.95 9.34
C ASN A 292 -18.09 13.17 10.02
N LEU A 293 -19.24 13.80 10.23
CA LEU A 293 -20.34 13.25 11.04
C LEU A 293 -20.87 11.90 10.53
N TRP A 294 -20.95 11.72 9.22
CA TRP A 294 -21.43 10.48 8.60
C TRP A 294 -20.61 9.26 9.05
N MET A 295 -19.29 9.37 9.14
CA MET A 295 -18.43 8.27 9.57
C MET A 295 -18.80 7.78 10.97
N PHE A 296 -19.11 8.71 11.88
CA PHE A 296 -19.46 8.37 13.26
C PHE A 296 -20.87 7.83 13.41
N ASN A 297 -21.80 8.27 12.57
CA ASN A 297 -23.20 7.81 12.60
C ASN A 297 -23.35 6.42 11.99
N GLU A 298 -22.61 6.11 10.94
CA GLU A 298 -22.80 4.91 10.12
C GLU A 298 -21.83 3.77 10.45
N ALA A 299 -20.64 4.09 11.01
CA ALA A 299 -19.70 3.07 11.44
C ALA A 299 -20.35 2.02 12.34
N LYS A 300 -20.05 0.76 12.10
CA LYS A 300 -20.51 -0.33 12.97
C LYS A 300 -19.85 -0.28 14.34
N ARG A 301 -18.58 0.16 14.38
CA ARG A 301 -17.81 0.38 15.59
C ARG A 301 -16.89 1.59 15.39
N VAL A 302 -16.79 2.43 16.40
CA VAL A 302 -15.79 3.48 16.51
C VAL A 302 -14.86 3.10 17.65
N ILE A 303 -13.62 2.72 17.32
CA ILE A 303 -12.64 2.16 18.23
C ILE A 303 -11.74 3.29 18.75
N CYS A 304 -11.78 3.52 20.03
CA CYS A 304 -10.99 4.54 20.74
C CYS A 304 -9.86 3.86 21.52
N PRO A 305 -8.63 4.40 21.51
CA PRO A 305 -7.50 3.77 22.20
C PRO A 305 -7.58 3.85 23.73
N SER A 306 -8.42 4.73 24.29
CA SER A 306 -8.55 4.94 25.71
C SER A 306 -9.94 5.47 26.10
N GLU A 307 -10.29 5.37 27.37
CA GLU A 307 -11.53 5.98 27.90
C GLU A 307 -11.52 7.51 27.78
N ASP A 308 -10.35 8.15 27.81
CA ASP A 308 -10.25 9.61 27.62
C ASP A 308 -10.60 9.99 26.18
N SER A 309 -10.03 9.32 25.18
CA SER A 309 -10.34 9.57 23.79
C SER A 309 -11.85 9.29 23.49
N LYS A 310 -12.40 8.22 24.05
CA LYS A 310 -13.83 7.90 23.94
C LYS A 310 -14.71 9.02 24.50
N ARG A 311 -14.40 9.54 25.71
CA ARG A 311 -15.14 10.65 26.30
C ARG A 311 -15.09 11.91 25.43
N ARG A 312 -13.94 12.25 24.87
CA ARG A 312 -13.77 13.42 23.99
C ARG A 312 -14.54 13.25 22.69
N ILE A 313 -14.43 12.12 22.02
CA ILE A 313 -15.17 11.84 20.78
C ILE A 313 -16.68 11.91 21.03
N MET A 314 -17.15 11.37 22.14
CA MET A 314 -18.58 11.38 22.51
C MET A 314 -19.16 12.81 22.66
N LEU A 315 -18.37 13.81 23.06
CA LEU A 315 -18.83 15.20 23.13
C LEU A 315 -19.22 15.79 21.76
N TYR A 316 -18.56 15.33 20.70
CA TYR A 316 -18.78 15.83 19.33
C TYR A 316 -19.69 14.91 18.51
N TYR A 317 -19.66 13.61 18.79
CA TYR A 317 -20.39 12.56 18.05
C TYR A 317 -21.15 11.64 19.01
N PRO A 318 -22.22 12.15 19.66
CA PRO A 318 -22.91 11.45 20.76
C PRO A 318 -23.64 10.18 20.32
N HIS A 319 -23.94 10.05 19.02
CA HIS A 319 -24.62 8.86 18.46
C HIS A 319 -23.67 7.79 17.95
N ALA A 320 -22.37 8.01 18.03
CA ALA A 320 -21.37 7.05 17.58
C ALA A 320 -21.34 5.79 18.45
N ARG A 321 -21.14 4.64 17.83
CA ARG A 321 -21.02 3.34 18.51
C ARG A 321 -19.61 3.14 19.05
N LEU A 322 -19.27 3.87 20.11
CA LEU A 322 -17.94 3.96 20.69
C LEU A 322 -17.58 2.72 21.53
N MET A 323 -16.41 2.17 21.29
CA MET A 323 -15.80 1.15 22.15
C MET A 323 -14.34 1.51 22.43
N VAL A 324 -13.79 0.96 23.52
CA VAL A 324 -12.38 1.13 23.85
C VAL A 324 -11.61 -0.16 23.54
N ALA A 325 -10.56 -0.02 22.73
CA ALA A 325 -9.56 -1.05 22.53
C ALA A 325 -8.21 -0.37 22.36
N PRO A 326 -7.21 -0.67 23.24
CA PRO A 326 -5.86 -0.16 23.09
C PRO A 326 -5.26 -0.56 21.73
N HIS A 327 -4.44 0.33 21.15
CA HIS A 327 -3.76 0.05 19.88
C HIS A 327 -2.66 -0.99 19.97
N GLN A 328 -2.16 -1.24 21.16
CA GLN A 328 -1.12 -2.24 21.44
C GLN A 328 -1.51 -3.02 22.69
N PHE A 329 -1.38 -4.32 22.63
CA PHE A 329 -1.37 -5.16 23.79
C PHE A 329 0.05 -5.19 24.32
N VAL A 330 0.24 -4.73 25.55
CA VAL A 330 1.51 -4.89 26.27
C VAL A 330 1.39 -6.19 27.05
N GLU A 331 2.22 -7.18 26.73
CA GLU A 331 2.31 -8.40 27.55
C GLU A 331 2.67 -8.03 28.99
N GLU A 332 1.94 -8.56 29.96
CA GLU A 332 2.13 -8.23 31.37
C GLU A 332 3.56 -8.48 31.86
N ASP A 333 4.28 -9.44 31.28
CA ASP A 333 5.66 -9.77 31.59
C ASP A 333 6.68 -8.65 31.32
N LEU A 334 6.35 -7.67 30.43
CA LEU A 334 7.21 -6.51 30.19
C LEU A 334 7.22 -5.52 31.38
N TRP A 335 6.26 -5.60 32.28
CA TRP A 335 6.20 -4.76 33.48
C TRP A 335 7.14 -5.24 34.61
N SER A 336 7.78 -6.40 34.45
CA SER A 336 8.75 -6.93 35.40
C SER A 336 10.14 -6.25 35.37
N VAL A 337 10.28 -5.19 34.57
CA VAL A 337 11.52 -4.41 34.52
C VAL A 337 11.80 -3.81 35.91
N LYS A 338 12.83 -4.32 36.57
CA LYS A 338 13.31 -3.75 37.87
C LYS A 338 13.72 -2.30 37.62
N VAL A 339 12.99 -1.37 38.23
CA VAL A 339 13.39 0.03 38.25
C VAL A 339 14.77 0.14 38.90
N PRO A 340 15.81 0.61 38.20
CA PRO A 340 17.13 0.75 38.79
C PRO A 340 17.07 1.73 39.97
N GLN A 341 17.55 1.31 41.11
CA GLN A 341 17.68 2.21 42.26
C GLN A 341 18.88 3.13 42.06
N LEU A 342 18.59 4.42 41.79
CA LEU A 342 19.60 5.46 41.66
C LEU A 342 20.24 5.71 43.04
N LYS A 343 21.57 5.66 43.10
CA LYS A 343 22.35 6.06 44.27
C LYS A 343 22.68 7.56 44.19
N LYS A 344 22.94 8.18 45.35
CA LYS A 344 23.37 9.59 45.39
C LYS A 344 24.68 9.75 44.59
N GLY A 345 24.61 10.56 43.52
CA GLY A 345 25.71 10.80 42.58
C GLY A 345 25.60 10.09 41.24
N ASP A 346 24.61 9.20 41.06
CA ASP A 346 24.34 8.59 39.77
C ASP A 346 23.75 9.62 38.79
N ARG A 347 24.18 9.55 37.52
CA ARG A 347 23.56 10.34 36.44
C ARG A 347 22.28 9.65 35.97
N MET A 348 21.16 10.33 36.10
CA MET A 348 19.90 9.92 35.46
C MET A 348 20.01 10.03 33.96
N ARG A 349 19.68 8.97 33.22
CA ARG A 349 19.49 8.98 31.77
C ARG A 349 18.01 9.05 31.52
N ILE A 350 17.57 10.15 30.84
CA ILE A 350 16.20 10.30 30.41
C ILE A 350 16.16 9.97 28.92
N VAL A 351 15.30 9.02 28.54
CA VAL A 351 15.08 8.62 27.16
C VAL A 351 13.70 9.11 26.76
N VAL A 352 13.65 9.88 25.67
CA VAL A 352 12.40 10.33 25.06
C VAL A 352 12.11 9.44 23.85
N LEU A 353 10.99 8.71 23.89
CA LEU A 353 10.61 7.80 22.82
C LEU A 353 9.86 8.54 21.70
N GLY A 354 10.25 8.27 20.45
CA GLY A 354 9.60 8.81 19.26
C GLY A 354 10.19 10.14 18.78
N ALA A 355 9.52 10.76 17.79
CA ALA A 355 9.93 12.06 17.27
C ALA A 355 9.75 13.16 18.31
N ILE A 356 10.82 13.91 18.57
CA ILE A 356 10.78 15.03 19.49
C ILE A 356 10.21 16.25 18.75
N ALA A 357 9.10 16.79 19.25
CA ALA A 357 8.44 17.97 18.68
C ALA A 357 7.93 18.88 19.79
N LYS A 358 7.79 20.17 19.51
CA LYS A 358 7.26 21.16 20.46
C LYS A 358 5.93 20.75 21.07
N GLY A 359 4.98 20.32 20.23
CA GLY A 359 3.67 19.82 20.66
C GLY A 359 3.68 18.54 21.50
N LYS A 360 4.84 17.89 21.65
CA LYS A 360 5.05 16.72 22.54
C LYS A 360 5.78 17.08 23.85
N GLY A 361 5.89 18.37 24.16
CA GLY A 361 6.46 18.85 25.43
C GLY A 361 7.98 18.98 25.45
N LEU A 362 8.65 19.04 24.28
CA LEU A 362 10.10 19.23 24.20
C LEU A 362 10.60 20.41 25.06
N GLU A 363 9.84 21.52 25.09
CA GLU A 363 10.21 22.73 25.84
C GLU A 363 9.97 22.58 27.38
N LYS A 364 9.33 21.48 27.82
CA LYS A 364 9.04 21.17 29.22
C LYS A 364 9.99 20.10 29.80
N LEU A 365 10.86 19.54 28.98
CA LEU A 365 11.92 18.59 29.35
C LEU A 365 13.20 19.32 29.72
#